data_947366dcb8a1a2f349d0326c142e6862
#
_entry.id   947366dcb8a1a2f349d0326c142e6862
#
_cell.length_a   1.000
_cell.length_b   1.000
_cell.length_c   1.000
_cell.angle_alpha   90.00
_cell.angle_beta   90.00
_cell.angle_gamma   90.00
#
_symmetry.space_group_name_H-M   'P 1'
#
loop_
_entity.id
_entity.type
_entity.pdbx_description
1 polymer ?
#
loop_
_entity_poly.entity_id
_entity_poly.type
_entity_poly.pdbx_seq_one_letter_code
_entity_poly.pdbx_strand_id
1 'polypeptide(L)'
;MLSGLIKKYNLNNISANYISSQRSAIRLYRNKVVEIIFSEENIDSFDDFLPFADTLKEITFYKCNLSDLSELKRLEQLRDLTLECCSFPHMDVFDNFPNFPALKTLEITKNKNITNLNISSNSIKILNISDTSITNLANVNIPSLKELRTTNNYIKFIDKSFPKLENLYVDFKDFDFYSLKSTPNLRNLHGYNADTNQKLEGLENCKKLKYLDLYNSPFTNFLPFKKLKSLEFLDVQENKIESLKGLEHLPHLKKLYMFYNPIKEISDITPIKNLQVIAIEKHKILKIIDDLNLLGIKYIVLGEG
;
A
#
# COMPACT_ATOMS: atom_id res chain seq x y z
N MET A 1 14.19 23.81 -26.24
CA MET A 1 14.02 22.53 -25.54
C MET A 1 12.69 22.50 -24.77
N LEU A 2 12.52 23.23 -23.68
CA LEU A 2 11.28 23.21 -22.90
C LEU A 2 10.02 23.59 -23.69
N SER A 3 10.08 24.66 -24.50
CA SER A 3 8.96 25.07 -25.34
C SER A 3 8.57 24.02 -26.41
N GLY A 4 9.53 23.28 -26.90
CA GLY A 4 9.28 22.15 -27.82
C GLY A 4 8.56 21.00 -27.15
N LEU A 5 8.99 20.60 -25.94
CA LEU A 5 8.35 19.58 -25.14
C LEU A 5 6.90 19.95 -24.80
N ILE A 6 6.70 21.18 -24.30
CA ILE A 6 5.37 21.69 -23.96
C ILE A 6 4.44 21.63 -25.16
N LYS A 7 4.93 22.05 -26.33
CA LYS A 7 4.14 22.07 -27.60
C LYS A 7 3.82 20.65 -28.07
N LYS A 8 4.82 19.75 -28.06
CA LYS A 8 4.68 18.37 -28.54
C LYS A 8 3.64 17.58 -27.78
N TYR A 9 3.62 17.69 -26.44
CA TYR A 9 2.76 16.91 -25.53
C TYR A 9 1.67 17.77 -24.88
N ASN A 10 1.42 18.97 -25.36
CA ASN A 10 0.39 19.89 -24.83
C ASN A 10 0.43 20.02 -23.29
N LEU A 11 1.63 20.16 -22.73
CA LEU A 11 1.86 20.15 -21.28
C LEU A 11 1.34 21.43 -20.63
N ASN A 12 0.57 21.28 -19.57
CA ASN A 12 0.15 22.39 -18.73
C ASN A 12 1.16 22.63 -17.60
N ASN A 13 1.50 23.88 -17.33
CA ASN A 13 2.32 24.20 -16.17
C ASN A 13 1.46 24.11 -14.91
N ILE A 14 1.85 23.24 -13.97
CA ILE A 14 1.15 23.04 -12.71
C ILE A 14 1.89 23.68 -11.53
N SER A 15 1.13 24.34 -10.66
CA SER A 15 1.62 24.78 -9.36
C SER A 15 1.75 23.59 -8.39
N ALA A 16 2.57 23.73 -7.34
CA ALA A 16 2.96 22.67 -6.42
C ALA A 16 1.82 21.89 -5.74
N ASN A 17 0.56 22.32 -5.86
CA ASN A 17 -0.57 21.75 -5.13
C ASN A 17 -1.62 21.05 -6.02
N TYR A 18 -1.39 20.90 -7.31
CA TYR A 18 -2.40 20.32 -8.19
C TYR A 18 -1.83 19.11 -8.95
N ILE A 19 -2.27 17.93 -8.54
CA ILE A 19 -1.98 16.68 -9.25
C ILE A 19 -3.31 16.11 -9.74
N SER A 20 -3.61 16.33 -11.03
CA SER A 20 -4.63 15.56 -11.74
C SER A 20 -3.90 14.69 -12.75
N SER A 21 -3.92 13.38 -12.58
CA SER A 21 -3.39 12.41 -13.54
C SER A 21 -4.13 12.39 -14.89
N GLN A 22 -5.17 13.21 -15.04
CA GLN A 22 -6.03 13.23 -16.23
C GLN A 22 -5.55 14.15 -17.37
N ARG A 23 -4.45 14.88 -17.20
CA ARG A 23 -3.90 15.77 -18.24
C ARG A 23 -2.39 15.78 -18.20
N SER A 24 -1.79 15.81 -19.38
CA SER A 24 -0.33 15.98 -19.49
C SER A 24 0.10 17.33 -18.90
N ALA A 25 1.11 17.29 -18.04
CA ALA A 25 1.51 18.44 -17.24
C ALA A 25 3.01 18.45 -16.94
N ILE A 26 3.51 19.63 -16.58
CA ILE A 26 4.90 19.84 -16.18
C ILE A 26 4.98 20.72 -14.96
N ARG A 27 5.88 20.37 -14.02
CA ARG A 27 6.17 21.18 -12.85
C ARG A 27 7.59 21.72 -12.89
N LEU A 28 7.70 23.00 -12.64
CA LEU A 28 8.97 23.72 -12.57
C LEU A 28 9.32 24.09 -11.12
N TYR A 29 10.58 23.91 -10.76
CA TYR A 29 11.15 24.46 -9.54
C TYR A 29 12.38 25.30 -9.87
N ARG A 30 12.35 26.58 -9.52
CA ARG A 30 13.41 27.55 -9.87
C ARG A 30 13.75 27.52 -11.36
N ASN A 31 12.74 27.50 -12.23
CA ASN A 31 12.83 27.40 -13.69
C ASN A 31 13.47 26.09 -14.23
N LYS A 32 13.59 25.07 -13.42
CA LYS A 32 14.06 23.73 -13.82
C LYS A 32 12.91 22.73 -13.82
N VAL A 33 12.86 21.88 -14.81
CA VAL A 33 11.88 20.80 -14.90
C VAL A 33 12.20 19.78 -13.82
N VAL A 34 11.23 19.51 -12.92
CA VAL A 34 11.40 18.55 -11.83
C VAL A 34 10.39 17.41 -11.88
N GLU A 35 9.26 17.59 -12.57
CA GLU A 35 8.24 16.57 -12.75
C GLU A 35 7.59 16.71 -14.12
N ILE A 36 7.26 15.58 -14.73
CA ILE A 36 6.45 15.52 -15.95
C ILE A 36 5.38 14.44 -15.76
N ILE A 37 4.14 14.78 -16.12
CA ILE A 37 3.01 13.87 -16.18
C ILE A 37 2.57 13.77 -17.63
N PHE A 38 2.48 12.55 -18.16
CA PHE A 38 1.91 12.26 -19.48
C PHE A 38 0.58 11.53 -19.29
N SER A 39 -0.43 11.95 -20.02
CA SER A 39 -1.75 11.35 -19.97
C SER A 39 -2.23 11.04 -21.38
N GLU A 40 -2.49 9.75 -21.63
CA GLU A 40 -3.03 9.26 -22.91
C GLU A 40 -2.12 9.57 -24.13
N GLU A 41 -0.79 9.53 -23.92
CA GLU A 41 0.23 9.84 -24.93
C GLU A 41 0.89 8.57 -25.49
N ASN A 42 1.39 8.67 -26.72
CA ASN A 42 2.31 7.69 -27.29
C ASN A 42 3.74 8.18 -27.11
N ILE A 43 4.55 7.41 -26.37
CA ILE A 43 5.94 7.74 -26.08
C ILE A 43 6.85 6.74 -26.79
N ASP A 44 7.26 7.09 -27.97
CA ASP A 44 8.13 6.25 -28.82
C ASP A 44 9.61 6.38 -28.47
N SER A 45 10.02 7.49 -27.86
CA SER A 45 11.39 7.77 -27.43
C SER A 45 11.43 8.65 -26.18
N PHE A 46 12.41 8.41 -25.33
CA PHE A 46 12.67 9.23 -24.14
C PHE A 46 13.71 10.34 -24.37
N ASP A 47 14.21 10.50 -25.58
CA ASP A 47 15.22 11.52 -25.91
C ASP A 47 14.75 12.96 -25.61
N ASP A 48 13.45 13.21 -25.73
CA ASP A 48 12.86 14.51 -25.39
C ASP A 48 13.04 14.92 -23.92
N PHE A 49 13.28 13.95 -23.02
CA PHE A 49 13.41 14.19 -21.58
C PHE A 49 14.87 14.31 -21.13
N LEU A 50 15.83 13.83 -21.93
CA LEU A 50 17.25 13.85 -21.60
C LEU A 50 17.82 15.24 -21.34
N PRO A 51 17.34 16.32 -22.00
CA PRO A 51 17.78 17.67 -21.65
C PRO A 51 17.45 18.08 -20.21
N PHE A 52 16.60 17.32 -19.49
CA PHE A 52 16.20 17.58 -18.12
C PHE A 52 16.75 16.53 -17.14
N ALA A 53 17.61 15.60 -17.59
CA ALA A 53 18.12 14.47 -16.81
C ALA A 53 18.72 14.89 -15.45
N ASP A 54 19.40 16.03 -15.41
CA ASP A 54 20.03 16.54 -14.17
C ASP A 54 19.02 17.10 -13.14
N THR A 55 17.78 17.34 -13.55
CA THR A 55 16.78 18.02 -12.69
C THR A 55 15.49 17.26 -12.51
N LEU A 56 15.16 16.40 -13.48
CA LEU A 56 13.92 15.62 -13.49
C LEU A 56 13.97 14.53 -12.44
N LYS A 57 13.02 14.59 -11.50
CA LYS A 57 12.93 13.69 -10.34
C LYS A 57 11.73 12.78 -10.37
N GLU A 58 10.66 13.22 -11.02
CA GLU A 58 9.39 12.53 -10.99
C GLU A 58 8.82 12.44 -12.42
N ILE A 59 8.43 11.23 -12.83
CA ILE A 59 7.71 11.00 -14.09
C ILE A 59 6.52 10.11 -13.82
N THR A 60 5.37 10.54 -14.34
CA THR A 60 4.14 9.74 -14.35
C THR A 60 3.67 9.55 -15.78
N PHE A 61 3.40 8.30 -16.13
CA PHE A 61 2.71 7.91 -17.36
C PHE A 61 1.35 7.31 -16.99
N TYR A 62 0.29 7.96 -17.43
CA TYR A 62 -1.09 7.53 -17.21
C TYR A 62 -1.75 7.20 -18.54
N LYS A 63 -2.18 5.95 -18.71
CA LYS A 63 -2.77 5.45 -19.97
C LYS A 63 -1.90 5.71 -21.22
N CYS A 64 -0.60 5.70 -21.06
CA CYS A 64 0.34 5.92 -22.15
C CYS A 64 0.71 4.61 -22.86
N ASN A 65 1.04 4.72 -24.14
CA ASN A 65 1.70 3.65 -24.89
C ASN A 65 3.21 3.89 -24.84
N LEU A 66 3.96 2.97 -24.25
CA LEU A 66 5.40 3.11 -24.01
C LEU A 66 6.17 2.07 -24.81
N SER A 67 7.15 2.47 -25.61
CA SER A 67 7.91 1.55 -26.46
C SER A 67 8.92 0.72 -25.67
N ASP A 68 9.84 1.36 -24.96
CA ASP A 68 10.91 0.72 -24.21
C ASP A 68 11.30 1.58 -23.00
N LEU A 69 11.44 0.96 -21.84
CA LEU A 69 11.83 1.66 -20.60
C LEU A 69 13.35 1.76 -20.44
N SER A 70 14.16 1.07 -21.25
CA SER A 70 15.60 0.95 -21.07
C SER A 70 16.34 2.29 -21.12
N GLU A 71 15.85 3.24 -21.92
CA GLU A 71 16.44 4.57 -22.04
C GLU A 71 16.21 5.46 -20.82
N LEU A 72 15.19 5.17 -20.00
CA LEU A 72 14.95 5.90 -18.75
C LEU A 72 16.13 5.83 -17.77
N LYS A 73 17.03 4.82 -17.89
CA LYS A 73 18.26 4.71 -17.08
C LYS A 73 19.17 5.95 -17.20
N ARG A 74 19.03 6.72 -18.28
CA ARG A 74 19.79 7.97 -18.51
C ARG A 74 19.31 9.13 -17.63
N LEU A 75 18.14 8.97 -16.97
CA LEU A 75 17.58 9.93 -16.01
C LEU A 75 18.11 9.62 -14.60
N GLU A 76 19.39 9.85 -14.36
CA GLU A 76 20.08 9.44 -13.13
C GLU A 76 19.52 10.08 -11.86
N GLN A 77 18.83 11.22 -11.96
CA GLN A 77 18.21 11.92 -10.84
C GLN A 77 16.77 11.49 -10.58
N LEU A 78 16.22 10.57 -11.40
CA LEU A 78 14.83 10.11 -11.25
C LEU A 78 14.65 9.39 -9.92
N ARG A 79 13.67 9.85 -9.13
CA ARG A 79 13.34 9.34 -7.79
C ARG A 79 12.02 8.59 -7.75
N ASP A 80 11.05 9.07 -8.53
CA ASP A 80 9.70 8.53 -8.52
C ASP A 80 9.27 8.27 -9.97
N LEU A 81 8.91 7.02 -10.26
CA LEU A 81 8.41 6.57 -11.55
C LEU A 81 7.08 5.89 -11.36
N THR A 82 6.04 6.42 -12.01
CA THR A 82 4.69 5.86 -12.02
C THR A 82 4.29 5.46 -13.43
N LEU A 83 3.85 4.21 -13.58
CA LEU A 83 3.32 3.61 -14.80
C LEU A 83 1.91 3.10 -14.48
N GLU A 84 0.88 3.89 -14.79
CA GLU A 84 -0.50 3.55 -14.45
C GLU A 84 -1.35 3.36 -15.73
N CYS A 85 -2.01 2.20 -15.86
CA CYS A 85 -2.83 1.85 -17.03
C CYS A 85 -2.07 1.92 -18.35
N CYS A 86 -0.76 1.70 -18.37
CA CYS A 86 0.06 1.82 -19.58
C CYS A 86 -0.01 0.54 -20.44
N SER A 87 0.22 0.71 -21.74
CA SER A 87 0.44 -0.39 -22.65
C SER A 87 1.89 -0.46 -23.12
N PHE A 88 2.36 -1.68 -23.32
CA PHE A 88 3.73 -1.97 -23.73
C PHE A 88 3.68 -2.90 -24.95
N PRO A 89 4.55 -2.72 -25.96
CA PRO A 89 4.55 -3.54 -27.18
C PRO A 89 4.91 -4.99 -26.90
N HIS A 90 5.71 -5.24 -25.85
CA HIS A 90 6.16 -6.56 -25.43
C HIS A 90 5.93 -6.77 -23.94
N MET A 91 5.56 -8.00 -23.55
CA MET A 91 5.30 -8.36 -22.16
C MET A 91 6.58 -8.47 -21.29
N ASP A 92 7.72 -8.58 -21.94
CA ASP A 92 9.05 -8.74 -21.32
C ASP A 92 9.73 -7.41 -20.98
N VAL A 93 9.03 -6.29 -21.11
CA VAL A 93 9.57 -4.95 -20.80
C VAL A 93 10.15 -4.86 -19.38
N PHE A 94 9.65 -5.68 -18.46
CA PHE A 94 10.12 -5.75 -17.07
C PHE A 94 11.13 -6.88 -16.81
N ASP A 95 11.48 -7.70 -17.80
CA ASP A 95 12.49 -8.75 -17.65
C ASP A 95 13.90 -8.17 -17.53
N ASN A 96 14.11 -6.98 -18.10
CA ASN A 96 15.37 -6.24 -18.04
C ASN A 96 15.14 -4.80 -17.54
N PHE A 97 14.37 -4.65 -16.45
CA PHE A 97 14.09 -3.33 -15.91
C PHE A 97 15.40 -2.59 -15.54
N PRO A 98 15.60 -1.37 -16.05
CA PRO A 98 16.87 -0.68 -15.87
C PRO A 98 17.15 -0.35 -14.40
N ASN A 99 18.43 -0.35 -14.04
CA ASN A 99 18.83 0.06 -12.71
C ASN A 99 18.89 1.59 -12.63
N PHE A 100 18.07 2.16 -11.75
CA PHE A 100 18.04 3.59 -11.48
C PHE A 100 18.72 3.88 -10.14
N PRO A 101 19.86 4.56 -10.11
CA PRO A 101 20.64 4.74 -8.87
C PRO A 101 19.90 5.61 -7.82
N ALA A 102 19.04 6.54 -8.25
CA ALA A 102 18.33 7.45 -7.37
C ALA A 102 16.89 7.03 -7.09
N LEU A 103 16.30 6.06 -7.81
CA LEU A 103 14.88 5.72 -7.74
C LEU A 103 14.50 5.25 -6.33
N LYS A 104 13.48 5.86 -5.75
CA LYS A 104 12.95 5.57 -4.42
C LYS A 104 11.57 4.93 -4.48
N THR A 105 10.73 5.41 -5.42
CA THR A 105 9.37 4.93 -5.62
C THR A 105 9.21 4.39 -7.03
N LEU A 106 8.72 3.17 -7.13
CA LEU A 106 8.29 2.55 -8.38
C LEU A 106 6.84 2.10 -8.24
N GLU A 107 5.96 2.67 -9.05
CA GLU A 107 4.56 2.28 -9.12
C GLU A 107 4.24 1.74 -10.51
N ILE A 108 3.75 0.50 -10.58
CA ILE A 108 3.34 -0.19 -11.81
C ILE A 108 1.92 -0.67 -11.58
N THR A 109 0.96 0.25 -11.64
CA THR A 109 -0.40 -0.02 -11.18
C THR A 109 -1.39 -0.12 -12.34
N LYS A 110 -2.46 -0.93 -12.15
CA LYS A 110 -3.54 -1.10 -13.14
C LYS A 110 -3.07 -1.59 -14.51
N ASN A 111 -2.02 -2.40 -14.53
CA ASN A 111 -1.43 -2.97 -15.74
C ASN A 111 -1.67 -4.50 -15.76
N LYS A 112 -2.88 -4.93 -16.10
CA LYS A 112 -3.29 -6.35 -16.06
C LYS A 112 -2.53 -7.26 -17.03
N ASN A 113 -1.86 -6.70 -18.03
CA ASN A 113 -1.00 -7.44 -18.96
C ASN A 113 0.38 -7.78 -18.37
N ILE A 114 0.78 -7.19 -17.22
CA ILE A 114 2.06 -7.48 -16.59
C ILE A 114 1.90 -8.69 -15.66
N THR A 115 2.60 -9.77 -15.98
CA THR A 115 2.56 -11.04 -15.26
C THR A 115 3.85 -11.33 -14.49
N ASN A 116 4.97 -10.73 -14.88
CA ASN A 116 6.29 -10.91 -14.30
C ASN A 116 6.95 -9.57 -13.98
N LEU A 117 7.81 -9.57 -12.99
CA LEU A 117 8.65 -8.43 -12.63
C LEU A 117 10.04 -8.95 -12.26
N ASN A 118 11.03 -8.63 -13.10
CA ASN A 118 12.45 -8.91 -12.82
C ASN A 118 13.16 -7.59 -12.53
N ILE A 119 13.43 -7.33 -11.26
CA ILE A 119 14.01 -6.07 -10.81
C ILE A 119 15.03 -6.30 -9.71
N SER A 120 16.19 -5.63 -9.83
CA SER A 120 17.20 -5.56 -8.79
C SER A 120 17.55 -4.11 -8.50
N SER A 121 17.39 -3.67 -7.25
CA SER A 121 17.66 -2.30 -6.84
C SER A 121 18.03 -2.19 -5.36
N ASN A 122 19.07 -1.42 -5.07
CA ASN A 122 19.46 -1.04 -3.71
C ASN A 122 18.88 0.31 -3.27
N SER A 123 18.20 1.04 -4.16
CA SER A 123 17.71 2.40 -3.93
C SER A 123 16.24 2.47 -3.63
N ILE A 124 15.41 1.59 -4.25
CA ILE A 124 13.96 1.58 -4.13
C ILE A 124 13.54 1.31 -2.68
N LYS A 125 12.58 2.10 -2.20
CA LYS A 125 11.97 2.02 -0.87
C LYS A 125 10.50 1.63 -0.92
N ILE A 126 9.81 2.05 -1.97
CA ILE A 126 8.39 1.81 -2.19
C ILE A 126 8.22 1.11 -3.54
N LEU A 127 7.56 -0.03 -3.53
CA LEU A 127 7.12 -0.75 -4.71
C LEU A 127 5.62 -0.95 -4.64
N ASN A 128 4.91 -0.41 -5.63
CA ASN A 128 3.48 -0.62 -5.80
C ASN A 128 3.22 -1.32 -7.13
N ILE A 129 2.72 -2.54 -7.06
CA ILE A 129 2.37 -3.39 -8.21
C ILE A 129 0.89 -3.81 -8.16
N SER A 130 0.07 -3.01 -7.47
CA SER A 130 -1.36 -3.29 -7.33
C SER A 130 -2.07 -3.30 -8.67
N ASP A 131 -3.14 -4.11 -8.77
CA ASP A 131 -3.93 -4.24 -10.00
C ASP A 131 -3.12 -4.73 -11.23
N THR A 132 -2.10 -5.54 -11.03
CA THR A 132 -1.39 -6.26 -12.10
C THR A 132 -1.75 -7.76 -12.09
N SER A 133 -1.19 -8.53 -13.01
CA SER A 133 -1.35 -10.00 -13.03
C SER A 133 -0.12 -10.73 -12.48
N ILE A 134 0.71 -10.05 -11.70
CA ILE A 134 1.89 -10.64 -11.05
C ILE A 134 1.44 -11.66 -10.00
N THR A 135 2.02 -12.85 -10.02
CA THR A 135 1.66 -13.97 -9.13
C THR A 135 2.72 -14.28 -8.07
N ASN A 136 3.96 -13.84 -8.27
CA ASN A 136 5.08 -14.07 -7.35
C ASN A 136 6.12 -12.96 -7.43
N LEU A 137 7.02 -12.93 -6.46
CA LEU A 137 8.11 -11.96 -6.35
C LEU A 137 9.50 -12.59 -6.52
N ALA A 138 9.57 -13.79 -7.11
CA ALA A 138 10.78 -14.61 -7.20
C ALA A 138 11.99 -13.85 -7.80
N ASN A 139 11.75 -12.96 -8.76
CA ASN A 139 12.78 -12.17 -9.44
C ASN A 139 12.88 -10.71 -8.92
N VAL A 140 12.23 -10.40 -7.80
CA VAL A 140 12.31 -9.07 -7.17
C VAL A 140 13.40 -9.07 -6.11
N ASN A 141 14.51 -8.37 -6.36
CA ASN A 141 15.64 -8.24 -5.44
C ASN A 141 15.81 -6.77 -5.00
N ILE A 142 15.09 -6.38 -3.95
CA ILE A 142 15.09 -5.01 -3.41
C ILE A 142 15.33 -5.07 -1.89
N PRO A 143 16.55 -5.28 -1.42
CA PRO A 143 16.84 -5.42 0.02
C PRO A 143 16.59 -4.14 0.82
N SER A 144 16.42 -3.01 0.15
CA SER A 144 16.12 -1.72 0.75
C SER A 144 14.62 -1.42 0.88
N LEU A 145 13.74 -2.32 0.40
CA LEU A 145 12.29 -2.11 0.35
C LEU A 145 11.71 -1.90 1.76
N LYS A 146 10.92 -0.85 1.91
CA LYS A 146 10.22 -0.48 3.14
C LYS A 146 8.70 -0.64 3.04
N GLU A 147 8.19 -0.47 1.83
CA GLU A 147 6.76 -0.58 1.57
C GLU A 147 6.51 -1.37 0.28
N LEU A 148 5.62 -2.34 0.38
CA LEU A 148 5.16 -3.16 -0.73
C LEU A 148 3.64 -3.13 -0.80
N ARG A 149 3.10 -2.79 -1.97
CA ARG A 149 1.66 -2.82 -2.26
C ARG A 149 1.39 -3.80 -3.39
N THR A 150 0.56 -4.79 -3.10
CA THR A 150 0.20 -5.88 -4.03
C THR A 150 -1.30 -6.16 -4.04
N THR A 151 -2.13 -5.16 -3.75
CA THR A 151 -3.59 -5.34 -3.71
C THR A 151 -4.15 -5.63 -5.11
N ASN A 152 -5.23 -6.43 -5.17
CA ASN A 152 -5.85 -6.88 -6.42
C ASN A 152 -4.90 -7.64 -7.36
N ASN A 153 -3.94 -8.36 -6.79
CA ASN A 153 -3.02 -9.27 -7.47
C ASN A 153 -3.33 -10.74 -7.11
N TYR A 154 -2.50 -11.64 -7.64
CA TYR A 154 -2.58 -13.08 -7.35
C TYR A 154 -1.43 -13.56 -6.44
N ILE A 155 -0.77 -12.64 -5.71
CA ILE A 155 0.32 -12.96 -4.81
C ILE A 155 -0.25 -13.59 -3.53
N LYS A 156 0.06 -14.86 -3.32
CA LYS A 156 -0.42 -15.64 -2.16
C LYS A 156 0.63 -15.83 -1.06
N PHE A 157 1.86 -15.45 -1.31
CA PHE A 157 2.97 -15.58 -0.35
C PHE A 157 4.12 -14.66 -0.72
N ILE A 158 4.95 -14.34 0.26
CA ILE A 158 6.18 -13.58 0.07
C ILE A 158 7.35 -14.57 -0.05
N ASP A 159 7.80 -14.84 -1.27
CA ASP A 159 8.83 -15.82 -1.60
C ASP A 159 10.26 -15.28 -1.56
N LYS A 160 10.42 -13.99 -1.20
CA LYS A 160 11.71 -13.31 -1.08
C LYS A 160 11.90 -12.67 0.28
N SER A 161 13.15 -12.48 0.65
CA SER A 161 13.50 -11.77 1.88
C SER A 161 13.45 -10.25 1.64
N PHE A 162 12.62 -9.56 2.42
CA PHE A 162 12.57 -8.11 2.48
C PHE A 162 12.91 -7.65 3.91
N PRO A 163 14.20 -7.63 4.28
CA PRO A 163 14.63 -7.42 5.67
C PRO A 163 14.30 -6.03 6.23
N LYS A 164 14.01 -5.05 5.37
CA LYS A 164 13.65 -3.69 5.77
C LYS A 164 12.19 -3.35 5.56
N LEU A 165 11.36 -4.33 5.15
CA LEU A 165 9.94 -4.10 4.93
C LEU A 165 9.23 -3.75 6.25
N GLU A 166 8.58 -2.61 6.26
CA GLU A 166 7.83 -2.07 7.40
C GLU A 166 6.32 -2.05 7.12
N ASN A 167 5.92 -1.83 5.86
CA ASN A 167 4.53 -1.71 5.43
C ASN A 167 4.21 -2.70 4.31
N LEU A 168 3.15 -3.49 4.48
CA LEU A 168 2.67 -4.43 3.47
C LEU A 168 1.17 -4.24 3.25
N TYR A 169 0.77 -4.11 1.97
CA TYR A 169 -0.61 -4.07 1.52
C TYR A 169 -0.85 -5.27 0.60
N VAL A 170 -1.76 -6.16 0.96
CA VAL A 170 -1.98 -7.44 0.27
C VAL A 170 -3.42 -7.91 0.40
N ASP A 171 -3.92 -8.66 -0.58
CA ASP A 171 -5.18 -9.39 -0.42
C ASP A 171 -4.97 -10.61 0.47
N PHE A 172 -5.85 -10.79 1.45
CA PHE A 172 -5.75 -11.91 2.39
C PHE A 172 -6.35 -13.22 1.86
N LYS A 173 -7.11 -13.15 0.80
CA LYS A 173 -7.68 -14.37 0.22
C LYS A 173 -6.59 -15.36 -0.18
N ASP A 174 -6.59 -16.52 0.48
CA ASP A 174 -5.59 -17.60 0.30
C ASP A 174 -4.13 -17.17 0.61
N PHE A 175 -3.90 -16.07 1.34
CA PHE A 175 -2.55 -15.62 1.65
C PHE A 175 -1.89 -16.47 2.74
N ASP A 176 -0.67 -16.93 2.48
CA ASP A 176 0.14 -17.69 3.43
C ASP A 176 0.95 -16.76 4.35
N PHE A 177 0.45 -16.55 5.57
CA PHE A 177 1.12 -15.71 6.57
C PHE A 177 2.44 -16.30 7.10
N TYR A 178 2.69 -17.61 6.96
CA TYR A 178 4.00 -18.17 7.31
C TYR A 178 5.13 -17.63 6.44
N SER A 179 4.82 -17.18 5.24
CA SER A 179 5.78 -16.55 4.34
C SER A 179 6.33 -15.23 4.90
N LEU A 180 5.59 -14.55 5.80
CA LEU A 180 6.00 -13.29 6.43
C LEU A 180 7.19 -13.43 7.39
N LYS A 181 7.64 -14.65 7.69
CA LYS A 181 8.92 -14.86 8.39
C LYS A 181 10.11 -14.20 7.69
N SER A 182 10.00 -13.97 6.39
CA SER A 182 10.99 -13.28 5.55
C SER A 182 10.95 -11.75 5.68
N THR A 183 10.01 -11.21 6.48
CA THR A 183 9.82 -9.77 6.70
C THR A 183 9.91 -9.40 8.19
N PRO A 184 11.07 -9.57 8.84
CA PRO A 184 11.20 -9.50 10.31
C PRO A 184 10.97 -8.10 10.91
N ASN A 185 10.92 -7.07 10.08
CA ASN A 185 10.69 -5.69 10.50
C ASN A 185 9.28 -5.18 10.18
N LEU A 186 8.36 -6.05 9.72
CA LEU A 186 6.99 -5.67 9.41
C LEU A 186 6.29 -5.08 10.64
N ARG A 187 5.76 -3.87 10.48
CA ARG A 187 5.06 -3.09 11.50
C ARG A 187 3.59 -2.87 11.16
N ASN A 188 3.30 -2.67 9.90
CA ASN A 188 1.97 -2.33 9.40
C ASN A 188 1.56 -3.32 8.31
N LEU A 189 0.44 -3.99 8.52
CA LEU A 189 -0.16 -4.92 7.59
C LEU A 189 -1.59 -4.47 7.28
N HIS A 190 -1.83 -4.18 6.02
CA HIS A 190 -3.14 -3.83 5.49
C HIS A 190 -3.62 -4.96 4.59
N GLY A 191 -4.72 -5.58 4.98
CA GLY A 191 -5.30 -6.70 4.27
C GLY A 191 -6.76 -6.51 3.96
N TYR A 192 -7.15 -6.97 2.80
CA TYR A 192 -8.53 -6.91 2.33
C TYR A 192 -9.01 -8.31 1.93
N ASN A 193 -10.33 -8.49 1.89
CA ASN A 193 -10.94 -9.68 1.30
C ASN A 193 -10.48 -11.02 1.91
N ALA A 194 -10.29 -11.10 3.24
CA ALA A 194 -10.12 -12.38 3.90
C ALA A 194 -11.38 -13.23 3.70
N ASP A 195 -11.22 -14.50 3.36
CA ASP A 195 -12.37 -15.40 3.24
C ASP A 195 -12.78 -15.99 4.61
N THR A 196 -13.93 -16.69 4.66
CA THR A 196 -14.49 -17.27 5.88
C THR A 196 -13.58 -18.30 6.55
N ASN A 197 -12.65 -18.88 5.81
CA ASN A 197 -11.72 -19.91 6.29
C ASN A 197 -10.32 -19.34 6.53
N GLN A 198 -10.11 -18.03 6.35
CA GLN A 198 -8.80 -17.41 6.49
C GLN A 198 -8.27 -17.58 7.91
N LYS A 199 -7.20 -18.33 8.03
CA LYS A 199 -6.45 -18.47 9.27
C LYS A 199 -5.32 -17.45 9.30
N LEU A 200 -5.13 -16.82 10.46
CA LEU A 200 -4.03 -15.88 10.69
C LEU A 200 -2.78 -16.58 11.24
N GLU A 201 -2.71 -17.90 11.12
CA GLU A 201 -1.56 -18.69 11.54
C GLU A 201 -0.32 -18.30 10.74
N GLY A 202 0.79 -18.12 11.46
CA GLY A 202 2.03 -17.58 10.85
C GLY A 202 2.22 -16.09 11.06
N LEU A 203 1.12 -15.32 11.24
CA LEU A 203 1.22 -13.88 11.49
C LEU A 203 1.91 -13.56 12.83
N GLU A 204 1.86 -14.46 13.80
CA GLU A 204 2.60 -14.35 15.05
C GLU A 204 4.13 -14.32 14.90
N ASN A 205 4.65 -14.65 13.72
CA ASN A 205 6.07 -14.49 13.40
C ASN A 205 6.46 -13.01 13.22
N CYS A 206 5.50 -12.14 12.90
CA CYS A 206 5.69 -10.71 12.78
C CYS A 206 5.77 -10.04 14.16
N LYS A 207 6.87 -10.27 14.89
CA LYS A 207 7.03 -9.81 16.30
C LYS A 207 6.96 -8.30 16.49
N LYS A 208 7.13 -7.51 15.41
CA LYS A 208 7.08 -6.05 15.44
C LYS A 208 5.77 -5.48 14.90
N LEU A 209 4.79 -6.33 14.57
CA LEU A 209 3.52 -5.90 14.03
C LEU A 209 2.75 -5.08 15.07
N LYS A 210 2.48 -3.82 14.74
CA LYS A 210 1.77 -2.84 15.58
C LYS A 210 0.43 -2.42 15.02
N TYR A 211 0.30 -2.43 13.72
CA TYR A 211 -0.89 -2.01 13.00
C TYR A 211 -1.41 -3.16 12.12
N LEU A 212 -2.67 -3.51 12.30
CA LEU A 212 -3.36 -4.51 11.49
C LEU A 212 -4.71 -3.96 11.06
N ASP A 213 -4.92 -3.91 9.76
CA ASP A 213 -6.17 -3.52 9.12
C ASP A 213 -6.74 -4.74 8.40
N LEU A 214 -7.97 -5.09 8.76
CA LEU A 214 -8.74 -6.24 8.30
C LEU A 214 -10.15 -5.82 7.89
N TYR A 215 -10.25 -4.72 7.19
CA TYR A 215 -11.51 -4.22 6.68
C TYR A 215 -12.23 -5.29 5.83
N ASN A 216 -13.55 -5.40 6.01
CA ASN A 216 -14.42 -6.31 5.25
C ASN A 216 -13.91 -7.77 5.23
N SER A 217 -13.77 -8.35 6.41
CA SER A 217 -13.33 -9.73 6.61
C SER A 217 -14.35 -10.49 7.49
N PRO A 218 -14.40 -11.83 7.46
CA PRO A 218 -15.47 -12.58 8.11
C PRO A 218 -15.21 -12.95 9.58
N PHE A 219 -14.40 -12.20 10.30
CA PHE A 219 -14.09 -12.47 11.70
C PHE A 219 -15.31 -12.22 12.60
N THR A 220 -15.58 -13.16 13.54
CA THR A 220 -16.72 -13.13 14.43
C THR A 220 -16.37 -12.75 15.87
N ASN A 221 -15.09 -12.78 16.23
CA ASN A 221 -14.55 -12.43 17.53
C ASN A 221 -13.04 -12.18 17.45
N PHE A 222 -12.38 -11.87 18.59
CA PHE A 222 -10.96 -11.52 18.62
C PHE A 222 -10.01 -12.70 18.91
N LEU A 223 -10.49 -13.92 19.08
CA LEU A 223 -9.63 -15.10 19.32
C LEU A 223 -8.59 -15.36 18.22
N PRO A 224 -8.85 -15.12 16.92
CA PRO A 224 -7.83 -15.27 15.89
C PRO A 224 -6.58 -14.40 16.11
N PHE A 225 -6.73 -13.26 16.80
CA PHE A 225 -5.64 -12.31 17.07
C PHE A 225 -4.84 -12.60 18.34
N LYS A 226 -5.23 -13.59 19.13
CA LYS A 226 -4.68 -13.86 20.49
C LYS A 226 -3.15 -13.97 20.59
N LYS A 227 -2.46 -14.28 19.48
CA LYS A 227 -1.00 -14.38 19.42
C LYS A 227 -0.29 -13.07 19.07
N LEU A 228 -1.03 -12.02 18.66
CA LEU A 228 -0.49 -10.74 18.18
C LEU A 228 -0.22 -9.79 19.37
N LYS A 229 0.69 -10.18 20.25
CA LYS A 229 0.93 -9.49 21.53
C LYS A 229 1.48 -8.06 21.39
N SER A 230 2.12 -7.72 20.26
CA SER A 230 2.69 -6.40 19.99
C SER A 230 1.70 -5.40 19.38
N LEU A 231 0.46 -5.85 19.06
CA LEU A 231 -0.51 -5.04 18.34
C LEU A 231 -0.97 -3.83 19.17
N GLU A 232 -0.90 -2.65 18.54
CA GLU A 232 -1.30 -1.36 19.14
C GLU A 232 -2.55 -0.78 18.46
N PHE A 233 -2.77 -1.08 17.19
CA PHE A 233 -3.93 -0.65 16.41
C PHE A 233 -4.54 -1.84 15.67
N LEU A 234 -5.86 -1.99 15.80
CA LEU A 234 -6.63 -3.00 15.07
C LEU A 234 -7.86 -2.36 14.43
N ASP A 235 -7.95 -2.47 13.11
CA ASP A 235 -9.14 -2.15 12.36
C ASP A 235 -9.83 -3.44 11.91
N VAL A 236 -11.06 -3.62 12.34
CA VAL A 236 -11.94 -4.75 12.00
C VAL A 236 -13.32 -4.26 11.55
N GLN A 237 -13.37 -3.09 10.91
CA GLN A 237 -14.62 -2.55 10.37
C GLN A 237 -15.20 -3.48 9.30
N GLU A 238 -16.51 -3.47 9.14
CA GLU A 238 -17.25 -4.32 8.19
C GLU A 238 -16.96 -5.82 8.31
N ASN A 239 -16.76 -6.28 9.54
CA ASN A 239 -16.61 -7.69 9.85
C ASN A 239 -17.93 -8.29 10.40
N LYS A 240 -17.85 -9.48 10.95
CA LYS A 240 -18.98 -10.20 11.59
C LYS A 240 -18.74 -10.39 13.09
N ILE A 241 -18.07 -9.42 13.73
CA ILE A 241 -17.77 -9.48 15.18
C ILE A 241 -19.08 -9.37 15.95
N GLU A 242 -19.38 -10.43 16.73
CA GLU A 242 -20.57 -10.49 17.56
C GLU A 242 -20.27 -10.26 19.06
N SER A 243 -19.02 -10.46 19.47
CA SER A 243 -18.59 -10.30 20.86
C SER A 243 -17.14 -9.86 20.99
N LEU A 244 -16.79 -9.29 22.14
CA LEU A 244 -15.41 -8.86 22.45
C LEU A 244 -14.50 -10.01 22.89
N LYS A 245 -14.98 -11.27 22.86
CA LYS A 245 -14.22 -12.45 23.27
C LYS A 245 -12.87 -12.54 22.55
N GLY A 246 -11.80 -12.66 23.30
CA GLY A 246 -10.42 -12.74 22.78
C GLY A 246 -9.68 -11.41 22.82
N LEU A 247 -10.36 -10.29 23.04
CA LEU A 247 -9.75 -8.96 23.10
C LEU A 247 -8.80 -8.84 24.33
N GLU A 248 -9.08 -9.57 25.39
CA GLU A 248 -8.23 -9.71 26.60
C GLU A 248 -6.82 -10.23 26.29
N HIS A 249 -6.63 -10.85 25.14
CA HIS A 249 -5.35 -11.35 24.71
C HIS A 249 -4.46 -10.31 24.00
N LEU A 250 -4.93 -9.08 23.81
CA LEU A 250 -4.23 -7.99 23.13
C LEU A 250 -3.76 -6.91 24.14
N PRO A 251 -2.74 -7.19 24.96
CA PRO A 251 -2.40 -6.36 26.13
C PRO A 251 -1.86 -4.97 25.77
N HIS A 252 -1.41 -4.77 24.55
CA HIS A 252 -0.85 -3.49 24.08
C HIS A 252 -1.77 -2.72 23.14
N LEU A 253 -3.01 -3.21 22.91
CA LEU A 253 -3.95 -2.55 22.01
C LEU A 253 -4.36 -1.18 22.58
N LYS A 254 -4.16 -0.14 21.77
CA LYS A 254 -4.46 1.26 22.09
C LYS A 254 -5.66 1.79 21.31
N LYS A 255 -5.85 1.32 20.09
CA LYS A 255 -6.93 1.77 19.21
C LYS A 255 -7.63 0.58 18.56
N LEU A 256 -8.95 0.56 18.64
CA LEU A 256 -9.81 -0.46 18.06
C LEU A 256 -10.88 0.21 17.21
N TYR A 257 -10.89 -0.07 15.92
CA TYR A 257 -11.94 0.38 15.00
C TYR A 257 -12.79 -0.81 14.61
N MET A 258 -14.10 -0.72 14.87
CA MET A 258 -15.02 -1.85 14.74
C MET A 258 -16.43 -1.46 14.26
N PHE A 259 -16.54 -0.37 13.50
CA PHE A 259 -17.81 0.01 12.87
C PHE A 259 -18.37 -1.12 11.97
N TYR A 260 -19.67 -1.14 11.80
CA TYR A 260 -20.37 -2.10 10.95
C TYR A 260 -20.12 -3.57 11.31
N ASN A 261 -20.12 -3.86 12.62
CA ASN A 261 -20.08 -5.22 13.14
C ASN A 261 -21.38 -5.55 13.88
N PRO A 262 -21.91 -6.77 13.80
CA PRO A 262 -23.16 -7.16 14.47
C PRO A 262 -22.96 -7.49 15.95
N ILE A 263 -22.32 -6.61 16.72
CA ILE A 263 -22.01 -6.82 18.14
C ILE A 263 -23.29 -6.91 18.95
N LYS A 264 -23.50 -8.05 19.63
CA LYS A 264 -24.66 -8.34 20.46
C LYS A 264 -24.43 -7.98 21.91
N GLU A 265 -23.22 -8.24 22.42
CA GLU A 265 -22.87 -8.02 23.82
C GLU A 265 -21.55 -7.27 23.95
N ILE A 266 -21.57 -6.19 24.70
CA ILE A 266 -20.41 -5.44 25.13
C ILE A 266 -20.41 -5.54 26.65
N SER A 267 -20.22 -6.75 27.16
CA SER A 267 -20.36 -7.02 28.59
C SER A 267 -19.08 -6.77 29.38
N ASP A 268 -17.92 -6.69 28.75
CA ASP A 268 -16.67 -6.50 29.49
C ASP A 268 -15.55 -5.92 28.61
N ILE A 269 -15.32 -4.60 28.73
CA ILE A 269 -14.17 -3.90 28.18
C ILE A 269 -13.05 -3.73 29.22
N THR A 270 -13.28 -4.13 30.47
CA THR A 270 -12.32 -3.99 31.58
C THR A 270 -11.00 -4.72 31.38
N PRO A 271 -10.91 -5.84 30.60
CA PRO A 271 -9.64 -6.50 30.33
C PRO A 271 -8.66 -5.66 29.47
N ILE A 272 -9.11 -4.57 28.81
CA ILE A 272 -8.29 -3.82 27.87
C ILE A 272 -7.70 -2.58 28.53
N LYS A 273 -6.81 -2.79 29.48
CA LYS A 273 -6.22 -1.73 30.32
C LYS A 273 -5.51 -0.61 29.56
N ASN A 274 -5.08 -0.86 28.33
CA ASN A 274 -4.30 0.10 27.52
C ASN A 274 -5.12 0.71 26.38
N LEU A 275 -6.40 0.35 26.23
CA LEU A 275 -7.23 0.93 25.18
C LEU A 275 -7.44 2.44 25.43
N GLN A 276 -7.16 3.23 24.42
CA GLN A 276 -7.28 4.68 24.45
C GLN A 276 -8.42 5.18 23.58
N VAL A 277 -8.68 4.47 22.48
CA VAL A 277 -9.69 4.85 21.49
C VAL A 277 -10.46 3.62 21.04
N ILE A 278 -11.78 3.70 21.08
CA ILE A 278 -12.68 2.75 20.43
C ILE A 278 -13.55 3.49 19.42
N ALA A 279 -13.72 2.91 18.23
CA ALA A 279 -14.60 3.44 17.19
C ALA A 279 -15.71 2.42 16.92
N ILE A 280 -16.96 2.79 17.22
CA ILE A 280 -18.14 1.92 17.22
C ILE A 280 -19.40 2.75 16.93
N GLU A 281 -20.51 2.12 16.52
CA GLU A 281 -21.78 2.79 16.26
C GLU A 281 -22.39 3.39 17.55
N LYS A 282 -23.03 4.56 17.40
CA LYS A 282 -23.61 5.34 18.49
C LYS A 282 -24.57 4.55 19.39
N HIS A 283 -25.48 3.76 18.81
CA HIS A 283 -26.47 2.99 19.57
C HIS A 283 -25.85 1.89 20.45
N LYS A 284 -24.65 1.42 20.11
CA LYS A 284 -23.90 0.41 20.88
C LYS A 284 -23.11 1.07 22.01
N ILE A 285 -22.59 2.28 21.77
CA ILE A 285 -21.80 3.00 22.77
C ILE A 285 -22.65 3.43 23.97
N LEU A 286 -23.94 3.74 23.76
CA LEU A 286 -24.88 4.13 24.83
C LEU A 286 -24.99 3.09 25.94
N LYS A 287 -24.70 1.81 25.63
CA LYS A 287 -24.74 0.71 26.61
C LYS A 287 -23.50 0.63 27.50
N ILE A 288 -22.39 1.25 27.09
CA ILE A 288 -21.07 1.14 27.74
C ILE A 288 -20.42 2.47 28.00
N ILE A 289 -21.14 3.58 27.76
CA ILE A 289 -20.55 4.93 27.83
C ILE A 289 -19.99 5.23 29.23
N ASP A 290 -20.68 4.76 30.28
CA ASP A 290 -20.24 4.98 31.66
C ASP A 290 -18.95 4.22 31.95
N ASP A 291 -18.82 2.97 31.45
CA ASP A 291 -17.61 2.16 31.58
C ASP A 291 -16.45 2.79 30.81
N LEU A 292 -16.69 3.27 29.58
CA LEU A 292 -15.68 3.97 28.78
C LEU A 292 -15.19 5.24 29.47
N ASN A 293 -16.11 6.04 30.02
CA ASN A 293 -15.78 7.26 30.75
C ASN A 293 -14.98 6.94 32.03
N LEU A 294 -15.38 5.91 32.79
CA LEU A 294 -14.70 5.48 34.02
C LEU A 294 -13.25 5.03 33.71
N LEU A 295 -13.06 4.36 32.57
CA LEU A 295 -11.74 3.89 32.11
C LEU A 295 -10.93 4.96 31.39
N GLY A 296 -11.49 6.15 31.16
CA GLY A 296 -10.85 7.23 30.40
C GLY A 296 -10.64 6.93 28.91
N ILE A 297 -11.44 6.04 28.35
CA ILE A 297 -11.34 5.62 26.93
C ILE A 297 -12.09 6.63 26.07
N LYS A 298 -11.42 7.24 25.10
CA LYS A 298 -12.03 8.07 24.09
C LYS A 298 -12.80 7.21 23.08
N TYR A 299 -13.95 7.67 22.65
CA TYR A 299 -14.75 6.97 21.64
C TYR A 299 -15.02 7.85 20.42
N ILE A 300 -15.05 7.21 19.27
CA ILE A 300 -15.45 7.79 18.00
C ILE A 300 -16.76 7.10 17.61
N VAL A 301 -17.80 7.88 17.35
CA VAL A 301 -19.10 7.36 16.95
C VAL A 301 -19.42 7.77 15.52
N LEU A 302 -19.98 6.84 14.74
CA LEU A 302 -20.67 7.20 13.51
C LEU A 302 -22.06 7.73 13.90
N GLY A 303 -22.40 8.92 13.44
CA GLY A 303 -23.79 9.39 13.48
C GLY A 303 -24.66 8.48 12.64
N GLU A 304 -25.88 8.23 13.08
CA GLU A 304 -26.90 7.68 12.20
C GLU A 304 -27.14 8.71 11.10
N GLY A 305 -26.89 8.33 9.83
CA GLY A 305 -27.24 9.11 8.66
C GLY A 305 -28.77 9.13 8.45
#